data_9bfaa82016e5e3e9676a381aa31a1f8b
#
_entry.id   9bfaa82016e5e3e9676a381aa31a1f8b
#
_cell.length_a   1.000
_cell.length_b   1.000
_cell.length_c   1.000
_cell.angle_alpha   90.00
_cell.angle_beta   90.00
_cell.angle_gamma   90.00
#
_symmetry.space_group_name_H-M   'P 1'
#
loop_
_entity.id
_entity.type
_entity.pdbx_description
1 polymer ?
#
loop_
_entity_poly.entity_id
_entity_poly.type
_entity_poly.pdbx_seq_one_letter_code
_entity_poly.pdbx_strand_id
1 'polypeptide(L)'
;DAINEALRDWVTNVKDTHYLLGTVAGPHPFPSMVRDFQKIIGEEAKQQLQDWYGIDHPDAICACVGGGSNAIGIMNAFLDDERVNLYGYEAGGNGPESGRHAIRFAPGTGELGMFQGAKSYLLENPEGQTLDTYSISAGLDYASVGPEHAWLKDIGRVNYSWATDREAMSAFKDLCETEGIIPAIESSHAVAGAYKAAADLKAKGYEHPVMIINISGRGDKDMNTAGKWFR
;
A
#
# COMPACT_ATOMS: atom_id res chain seq x y z
N ASP A 1 2.89 1.13 -17.64
CA ASP A 1 2.66 1.70 -19.00
C ASP A 1 1.79 2.94 -18.92
N ALA A 2 0.56 2.91 -18.35
CA ALA A 2 -0.38 4.04 -18.35
C ALA A 2 0.21 5.34 -17.76
N ILE A 3 0.88 5.26 -16.59
CA ILE A 3 1.52 6.41 -15.95
C ILE A 3 2.66 6.96 -16.84
N ASN A 4 3.45 6.10 -17.45
CA ASN A 4 4.55 6.51 -18.32
C ASN A 4 4.03 7.27 -19.55
N GLU A 5 2.95 6.82 -20.16
CA GLU A 5 2.32 7.52 -21.29
C GLU A 5 1.72 8.86 -20.87
N ALA A 6 1.02 8.89 -19.73
CA ALA A 6 0.46 10.13 -19.20
C ALA A 6 1.55 11.17 -18.89
N LEU A 7 2.67 10.77 -18.27
CA LEU A 7 3.80 11.64 -17.99
C LEU A 7 4.47 12.13 -19.29
N ARG A 8 4.63 11.25 -20.28
CA ARG A 8 5.24 11.59 -21.59
C ARG A 8 4.39 12.63 -22.31
N ASP A 9 3.07 12.43 -22.35
CA ASP A 9 2.15 13.41 -22.94
C ASP A 9 2.19 14.74 -22.18
N TRP A 10 2.09 14.71 -20.85
CA TRP A 10 2.08 15.89 -20.02
C TRP A 10 3.34 16.75 -20.18
N VAL A 11 4.54 16.16 -20.11
CA VAL A 11 5.79 16.94 -20.26
C VAL A 11 5.96 17.52 -21.67
N THR A 12 5.35 16.90 -22.67
CA THR A 12 5.35 17.38 -24.06
C THR A 12 4.38 18.56 -24.24
N ASN A 13 3.22 18.52 -23.59
CA ASN A 13 2.11 19.44 -23.79
C ASN A 13 1.80 20.27 -22.52
N VAL A 14 2.78 20.57 -21.69
CA VAL A 14 2.62 21.19 -20.36
C VAL A 14 1.88 22.54 -20.37
N LYS A 15 1.81 23.22 -21.51
CA LYS A 15 1.16 24.54 -21.64
C LYS A 15 -0.37 24.47 -21.54
N ASP A 16 -0.95 23.39 -22.01
CA ASP A 16 -2.39 23.22 -22.17
C ASP A 16 -2.92 21.86 -21.65
N THR A 17 -2.03 21.07 -21.05
CA THR A 17 -2.36 19.77 -20.47
C THR A 17 -2.03 19.76 -18.98
N HIS A 18 -3.02 19.35 -18.18
CA HIS A 18 -2.84 19.12 -16.74
C HIS A 18 -2.93 17.64 -16.43
N TYR A 19 -1.90 17.10 -15.77
CA TYR A 19 -1.93 15.71 -15.33
C TYR A 19 -2.55 15.60 -13.92
N LEU A 20 -3.72 14.99 -13.86
CA LEU A 20 -4.40 14.66 -12.61
C LEU A 20 -3.77 13.41 -11.99
N LEU A 21 -2.66 13.59 -11.26
CA LEU A 21 -1.95 12.51 -10.60
C LEU A 21 -2.59 12.17 -9.25
N GLY A 22 -2.97 10.89 -9.07
CA GLY A 22 -3.64 10.43 -7.86
C GLY A 22 -2.79 9.54 -6.94
N THR A 23 -1.50 9.33 -7.27
CA THR A 23 -0.57 8.57 -6.42
C THR A 23 0.42 9.48 -5.69
N VAL A 24 0.99 9.00 -4.56
CA VAL A 24 2.06 9.72 -3.83
C VAL A 24 3.45 9.46 -4.41
N ALA A 25 3.52 8.95 -5.63
CA ALA A 25 4.75 8.78 -6.41
C ALA A 25 4.94 9.93 -7.41
N GLY A 26 6.10 9.98 -8.06
CA GLY A 26 6.42 11.02 -9.04
C GLY A 26 7.12 12.24 -8.44
N PRO A 27 7.34 13.30 -9.26
CA PRO A 27 8.14 14.44 -8.86
C PRO A 27 7.43 15.34 -7.85
N HIS A 28 8.21 16.12 -7.09
CA HIS A 28 7.65 17.19 -6.28
C HIS A 28 6.85 18.18 -7.16
N PRO A 29 5.66 18.66 -6.72
CA PRO A 29 5.06 18.51 -5.39
C PRO A 29 4.02 17.38 -5.27
N PHE A 30 3.85 16.52 -6.27
CA PHE A 30 2.77 15.53 -6.29
C PHE A 30 2.71 14.63 -5.04
N PRO A 31 3.82 14.06 -4.53
CA PRO A 31 3.74 13.22 -3.33
C PRO A 31 3.14 13.94 -2.11
N SER A 32 3.58 15.17 -1.85
CA SER A 32 3.06 15.96 -0.72
C SER A 32 1.62 16.42 -0.94
N MET A 33 1.27 16.83 -2.16
CA MET A 33 -0.11 17.21 -2.48
C MET A 33 -1.08 16.04 -2.27
N VAL A 34 -0.76 14.87 -2.80
CA VAL A 34 -1.62 13.69 -2.68
C VAL A 34 -1.70 13.24 -1.23
N ARG A 35 -0.59 13.21 -0.48
CA ARG A 35 -0.62 12.96 0.96
C ARG A 35 -1.56 13.93 1.68
N ASP A 36 -1.43 15.22 1.43
CA ASP A 36 -2.21 16.25 2.12
C ASP A 36 -3.71 16.16 1.83
N PHE A 37 -4.09 15.67 0.65
CA PHE A 37 -5.49 15.37 0.34
C PHE A 37 -5.97 14.06 0.96
N GLN A 38 -5.10 13.05 1.04
CA GLN A 38 -5.46 11.74 1.56
C GLN A 38 -5.41 11.64 3.09
N LYS A 39 -4.68 12.53 3.79
CA LYS A 39 -4.52 12.48 5.25
C LYS A 39 -5.81 12.58 6.04
N ILE A 40 -6.87 13.13 5.44
CA ILE A 40 -8.22 13.18 6.04
C ILE A 40 -8.71 11.80 6.47
N ILE A 41 -8.30 10.73 5.76
CA ILE A 41 -8.63 9.33 6.11
C ILE A 41 -8.12 9.01 7.52
N GLY A 42 -6.88 9.34 7.81
CA GLY A 42 -6.29 9.11 9.14
C GLY A 42 -6.84 10.03 10.21
N GLU A 43 -7.08 11.30 9.87
CA GLU A 43 -7.66 12.29 10.80
C GLU A 43 -9.07 11.87 11.24
N GLU A 44 -9.93 11.48 10.29
CA GLU A 44 -11.28 10.99 10.59
C GLU A 44 -11.26 9.65 11.34
N ALA A 45 -10.41 8.71 10.94
CA ALA A 45 -10.29 7.43 11.64
C ALA A 45 -9.87 7.61 13.11
N LYS A 46 -8.93 8.53 13.39
CA LYS A 46 -8.51 8.86 14.75
C LYS A 46 -9.65 9.47 15.57
N GLN A 47 -10.40 10.40 14.98
CA GLN A 47 -11.55 11.01 15.63
C GLN A 47 -12.65 9.98 15.91
N GLN A 48 -12.99 9.14 14.94
CA GLN A 48 -13.99 8.09 15.07
C GLN A 48 -13.62 7.06 16.16
N LEU A 49 -12.34 6.69 16.24
CA LEU A 49 -11.86 5.76 17.27
C LEU A 49 -12.10 6.33 18.67
N GLN A 50 -11.82 7.63 18.85
CA GLN A 50 -12.09 8.32 20.10
C GLN A 50 -13.60 8.46 20.39
N ASP A 51 -14.39 8.89 19.40
CA ASP A 51 -15.81 9.20 19.59
C ASP A 51 -16.66 7.96 19.83
N TRP A 52 -16.34 6.85 19.14
CA TRP A 52 -17.17 5.65 19.19
C TRP A 52 -16.72 4.63 20.25
N TYR A 53 -15.42 4.61 20.55
CA TYR A 53 -14.85 3.58 21.42
C TYR A 53 -14.12 4.16 22.63
N GLY A 54 -13.89 5.47 22.70
CA GLY A 54 -13.13 6.10 23.78
C GLY A 54 -11.64 5.74 23.76
N ILE A 55 -11.12 5.34 22.58
CA ILE A 55 -9.74 4.91 22.39
C ILE A 55 -8.96 6.05 21.72
N ASP A 56 -7.87 6.50 22.34
CA ASP A 56 -7.07 7.63 21.85
C ASP A 56 -6.09 7.25 20.73
N HIS A 57 -5.69 5.98 20.64
CA HIS A 57 -4.84 5.45 19.58
C HIS A 57 -5.06 3.94 19.38
N PRO A 58 -4.92 3.42 18.15
CA PRO A 58 -4.88 1.99 17.93
C PRO A 58 -3.49 1.43 18.25
N ASP A 59 -3.38 0.13 18.52
CA ASP A 59 -2.08 -0.53 18.66
C ASP A 59 -1.38 -0.71 17.32
N ALA A 60 -2.16 -0.83 16.23
CA ALA A 60 -1.62 -0.98 14.89
C ALA A 60 -2.52 -0.43 13.79
N ILE A 61 -1.88 -0.07 12.68
CA ILE A 61 -2.54 0.28 11.41
C ILE A 61 -1.94 -0.58 10.30
N CYS A 62 -2.80 -1.20 9.49
CA CYS A 62 -2.44 -2.01 8.34
C CYS A 62 -3.01 -1.41 7.05
N ALA A 63 -2.17 -1.24 6.03
CA ALA A 63 -2.58 -0.75 4.72
C ALA A 63 -1.80 -1.44 3.60
N CYS A 64 -2.43 -1.59 2.41
CA CYS A 64 -1.73 -2.06 1.23
C CYS A 64 -0.90 -0.92 0.59
N VAL A 65 0.20 -1.29 -0.07
CA VAL A 65 1.16 -0.33 -0.64
C VAL A 65 1.51 -0.69 -2.08
N GLY A 66 0.89 0.02 -3.02
CA GLY A 66 1.33 0.11 -4.41
C GLY A 66 2.19 1.37 -4.57
N GLY A 67 1.66 2.45 -5.12
CA GLY A 67 2.26 3.79 -5.02
C GLY A 67 2.22 4.32 -3.58
N GLY A 68 1.20 3.95 -2.80
CA GLY A 68 1.13 4.17 -1.36
C GLY A 68 0.20 5.30 -0.91
N SER A 69 -0.68 5.84 -1.77
CA SER A 69 -1.54 6.98 -1.42
C SER A 69 -2.52 6.66 -0.29
N ASN A 70 -3.16 5.50 -0.31
CA ASN A 70 -4.06 5.08 0.75
C ASN A 70 -3.31 4.87 2.08
N ALA A 71 -2.13 4.26 2.01
CA ALA A 71 -1.32 3.95 3.20
C ALA A 71 -0.82 5.23 3.87
N ILE A 72 -0.24 6.17 3.12
CA ILE A 72 0.20 7.45 3.70
C ILE A 72 -0.99 8.25 4.24
N GLY A 73 -2.15 8.17 3.59
CA GLY A 73 -3.37 8.83 4.03
C GLY A 73 -3.82 8.39 5.41
N ILE A 74 -3.94 7.08 5.63
CA ILE A 74 -4.36 6.56 6.95
C ILE A 74 -3.25 6.70 8.00
N MET A 75 -1.98 6.53 7.62
CA MET A 75 -0.85 6.55 8.55
C MET A 75 -0.47 7.97 9.00
N ASN A 76 -0.73 9.00 8.19
CA ASN A 76 -0.25 10.37 8.42
C ASN A 76 -0.65 10.92 9.79
N ALA A 77 -1.88 10.68 10.25
CA ALA A 77 -2.36 11.14 11.55
C ALA A 77 -1.68 10.47 12.76
N PHE A 78 -0.89 9.43 12.52
CA PHE A 78 -0.27 8.59 13.56
C PHE A 78 1.25 8.49 13.42
N LEU A 79 1.87 9.21 12.46
CA LEU A 79 3.32 9.13 12.22
C LEU A 79 4.14 9.55 13.44
N ASP A 80 3.69 10.56 14.18
CA ASP A 80 4.39 11.09 15.35
C ASP A 80 4.06 10.33 16.65
N ASP A 81 3.12 9.39 16.62
CA ASP A 81 2.74 8.59 17.79
C ASP A 81 3.45 7.23 17.76
N GLU A 82 4.57 7.14 18.48
CA GLU A 82 5.39 5.92 18.55
C GLU A 82 4.68 4.71 19.19
N ARG A 83 3.54 4.93 19.89
CA ARG A 83 2.72 3.86 20.46
C ARG A 83 2.00 3.04 19.37
N VAL A 84 1.80 3.64 18.19
CA VAL A 84 1.08 3.02 17.08
C VAL A 84 2.07 2.30 16.15
N ASN A 85 1.92 0.99 16.03
CA ASN A 85 2.68 0.20 15.07
C ASN A 85 2.09 0.38 13.66
N LEU A 86 2.91 0.77 12.69
CA LEU A 86 2.47 0.98 11.31
C LEU A 86 3.00 -0.12 10.40
N TYR A 87 2.10 -0.75 9.64
CA TYR A 87 2.40 -1.86 8.73
C TYR A 87 1.92 -1.57 7.32
N GLY A 88 2.86 -1.60 6.35
CA GLY A 88 2.59 -1.49 4.93
C GLY A 88 2.79 -2.84 4.22
N TYR A 89 1.81 -3.25 3.40
CA TYR A 89 1.87 -4.54 2.71
C TYR A 89 1.90 -4.37 1.21
N GLU A 90 2.99 -4.83 0.60
CA GLU A 90 3.22 -4.83 -0.84
C GLU A 90 2.62 -6.08 -1.50
N ALA A 91 2.47 -6.03 -2.83
CA ALA A 91 2.00 -7.18 -3.59
C ALA A 91 3.11 -8.22 -3.75
N GLY A 92 2.96 -9.33 -3.06
CA GLY A 92 3.87 -10.46 -3.08
C GLY A 92 3.75 -11.34 -4.32
N GLY A 93 2.69 -11.17 -5.12
CA GLY A 93 2.47 -11.98 -6.31
C GLY A 93 2.55 -13.48 -6.02
N ASN A 94 3.44 -14.16 -6.74
CA ASN A 94 3.73 -15.59 -6.53
C ASN A 94 4.82 -15.83 -5.47
N GLY A 95 5.23 -14.79 -4.73
CA GLY A 95 6.33 -14.83 -3.77
C GLY A 95 7.62 -14.22 -4.32
N PRO A 96 8.52 -13.70 -3.45
CA PRO A 96 9.73 -13.01 -3.86
C PRO A 96 10.67 -13.88 -4.72
N GLU A 97 10.79 -15.17 -4.39
CA GLU A 97 11.66 -16.11 -5.11
C GLU A 97 11.19 -16.40 -6.55
N SER A 98 9.96 -16.06 -6.87
CA SER A 98 9.40 -16.34 -8.20
C SER A 98 9.83 -15.35 -9.28
N GLY A 99 10.35 -14.18 -8.90
CA GLY A 99 10.57 -13.04 -9.78
C GLY A 99 9.26 -12.42 -10.32
N ARG A 100 8.09 -12.89 -9.86
CA ARG A 100 6.76 -12.41 -10.25
C ARG A 100 6.07 -11.80 -9.04
N HIS A 101 6.42 -10.58 -8.73
CA HIS A 101 5.91 -9.81 -7.59
C HIS A 101 6.09 -8.30 -7.85
N ALA A 102 5.58 -7.47 -6.94
CA ALA A 102 5.82 -6.03 -6.88
C ALA A 102 6.33 -5.63 -5.48
N ILE A 103 7.26 -6.40 -4.94
CA ILE A 103 7.90 -6.16 -3.63
C ILE A 103 9.14 -5.28 -3.86
N ARG A 104 9.20 -4.08 -3.26
CA ARG A 104 10.32 -3.15 -3.39
C ARG A 104 11.16 -3.06 -2.13
N PHE A 105 10.59 -3.39 -0.95
CA PHE A 105 11.21 -3.14 0.34
C PHE A 105 11.87 -4.37 1.01
N ALA A 106 11.65 -5.56 0.48
CA ALA A 106 12.31 -6.75 1.03
C ALA A 106 13.80 -6.78 0.66
N PRO A 107 14.65 -7.35 1.52
CA PRO A 107 16.06 -7.52 1.19
C PRO A 107 16.27 -8.27 -0.13
N GLY A 108 17.08 -7.70 -1.03
CA GLY A 108 17.40 -8.31 -2.31
C GLY A 108 16.30 -8.15 -3.40
N THR A 109 15.29 -7.32 -3.17
CA THR A 109 14.26 -7.05 -4.19
C THR A 109 14.44 -5.69 -4.84
N GLY A 110 14.12 -4.59 -4.18
CA GLY A 110 14.21 -3.25 -4.75
C GLY A 110 15.48 -2.51 -4.35
N GLU A 111 15.95 -1.66 -5.25
CA GLU A 111 17.11 -0.79 -5.05
C GLU A 111 16.70 0.68 -5.08
N LEU A 112 17.53 1.56 -4.47
CA LEU A 112 17.32 3.01 -4.53
C LEU A 112 17.73 3.54 -5.91
N GLY A 113 16.76 4.11 -6.64
CA GLY A 113 17.00 4.65 -7.96
C GLY A 113 16.12 5.86 -8.25
N MET A 114 16.16 6.32 -9.49
CA MET A 114 15.36 7.45 -9.99
C MET A 114 14.29 6.93 -10.95
N PHE A 115 13.03 7.14 -10.59
CA PHE A 115 11.90 6.73 -11.42
C PHE A 115 10.81 7.79 -11.44
N GLN A 116 10.33 8.12 -12.63
CA GLN A 116 9.26 9.10 -12.82
C GLN A 116 9.49 10.43 -12.07
N GLY A 117 10.74 10.90 -12.04
CA GLY A 117 11.11 12.18 -11.43
C GLY A 117 11.24 12.18 -9.91
N ALA A 118 11.24 11.02 -9.27
CA ALA A 118 11.47 10.88 -7.83
C ALA A 118 12.58 9.86 -7.54
N LYS A 119 13.31 10.08 -6.44
CA LYS A 119 14.20 9.08 -5.86
C LYS A 119 13.42 8.22 -4.88
N SER A 120 13.39 6.91 -5.13
CA SER A 120 12.68 5.95 -4.30
C SER A 120 13.23 4.54 -4.50
N TYR A 121 12.66 3.55 -3.81
CA TYR A 121 12.92 2.15 -4.11
C TYR A 121 12.15 1.73 -5.37
N LEU A 122 12.83 0.99 -6.23
CA LEU A 122 12.22 0.42 -7.44
C LEU A 122 12.81 -0.94 -7.77
N LEU A 123 12.05 -1.70 -8.54
CA LEU A 123 12.52 -2.95 -9.11
C LEU A 123 13.23 -2.64 -10.43
N GLU A 124 14.56 -2.83 -10.44
CA GLU A 124 15.40 -2.60 -11.63
C GLU A 124 16.43 -3.72 -11.80
N ASN A 125 16.88 -3.89 -13.03
CA ASN A 125 17.99 -4.78 -13.34
C ASN A 125 19.34 -4.06 -13.13
N PRO A 126 20.48 -4.78 -13.20
CA PRO A 126 21.81 -4.18 -13.04
C PRO A 126 22.13 -3.06 -14.04
N GLU A 127 21.44 -3.02 -15.17
CA GLU A 127 21.58 -1.99 -16.20
C GLU A 127 20.70 -0.75 -15.91
N GLY A 128 19.96 -0.73 -14.78
CA GLY A 128 19.07 0.36 -14.37
C GLY A 128 17.74 0.41 -15.14
N GLN A 129 17.34 -0.68 -15.79
CA GLN A 129 16.04 -0.79 -16.44
C GLN A 129 15.02 -1.33 -15.46
N THR A 130 13.85 -0.70 -15.43
CA THR A 130 12.73 -1.16 -14.61
C THR A 130 12.31 -2.57 -15.00
N LEU A 131 12.21 -3.47 -14.02
CA LEU A 131 11.71 -4.82 -14.21
C LEU A 131 10.19 -4.83 -14.37
N ASP A 132 9.70 -5.84 -15.08
CA ASP A 132 8.28 -6.15 -15.11
C ASP A 132 7.82 -6.60 -13.72
N THR A 133 6.69 -6.08 -13.30
CA THR A 133 6.05 -6.44 -12.04
C THR A 133 4.87 -7.37 -12.27
N TYR A 134 4.41 -8.00 -11.19
CA TYR A 134 3.26 -8.87 -11.24
C TYR A 134 2.46 -8.82 -9.94
N SER A 135 1.15 -8.70 -10.07
CA SER A 135 0.18 -8.89 -9.00
C SER A 135 -1.19 -9.26 -9.60
N ILE A 136 -1.96 -10.07 -8.90
CA ILE A 136 -3.38 -10.28 -9.21
C ILE A 136 -4.17 -8.97 -9.06
N SER A 137 -3.65 -8.05 -8.27
CA SER A 137 -4.19 -6.71 -8.04
C SER A 137 -3.53 -5.69 -8.96
N ALA A 138 -4.28 -5.17 -9.94
CA ALA A 138 -3.76 -4.18 -10.87
C ALA A 138 -3.29 -2.88 -10.18
N GLY A 139 -3.95 -2.47 -9.10
CA GLY A 139 -3.60 -1.24 -8.37
C GLY A 139 -2.31 -1.34 -7.54
N LEU A 140 -1.81 -2.56 -7.28
CA LEU A 140 -0.53 -2.79 -6.60
C LEU A 140 0.59 -3.21 -7.56
N ASP A 141 0.28 -3.42 -8.83
CA ASP A 141 1.25 -3.80 -9.87
C ASP A 141 2.03 -2.57 -10.35
N TYR A 142 3.01 -2.16 -9.53
CA TYR A 142 3.80 -0.94 -9.75
C TYR A 142 5.24 -1.15 -9.30
N ALA A 143 6.19 -0.82 -10.17
CA ALA A 143 7.61 -1.12 -9.95
C ALA A 143 8.29 -0.24 -8.90
N SER A 144 7.70 0.90 -8.52
CA SER A 144 8.27 1.82 -7.53
C SER A 144 7.28 2.08 -6.38
N VAL A 145 7.57 3.03 -5.52
CA VAL A 145 6.76 3.43 -4.39
C VAL A 145 6.95 4.92 -4.13
N GLY A 146 6.04 5.55 -3.40
CA GLY A 146 6.17 6.95 -3.02
C GLY A 146 7.45 7.24 -2.24
N PRO A 147 8.15 8.36 -2.51
CA PRO A 147 9.42 8.68 -1.84
C PRO A 147 9.28 8.86 -0.32
N GLU A 148 8.12 9.26 0.17
CA GLU A 148 7.87 9.35 1.61
C GLU A 148 7.81 7.97 2.26
N HIS A 149 7.25 6.95 1.58
CA HIS A 149 7.32 5.57 2.05
C HIS A 149 8.75 5.02 2.09
N ALA A 150 9.57 5.39 1.09
CA ALA A 150 11.00 5.05 1.10
C ALA A 150 11.70 5.63 2.33
N TRP A 151 11.47 6.89 2.62
CA TRP A 151 11.99 7.54 3.82
C TRP A 151 11.47 6.90 5.12
N LEU A 152 10.17 6.63 5.23
CA LEU A 152 9.56 5.99 6.41
C LEU A 152 10.11 4.59 6.67
N LYS A 153 10.45 3.85 5.60
CA LYS A 153 11.16 2.57 5.69
C LYS A 153 12.57 2.76 6.23
N ASP A 154 13.32 3.72 5.69
CA ASP A 154 14.74 3.93 6.03
C ASP A 154 14.92 4.38 7.50
N ILE A 155 14.00 5.20 8.02
CA ILE A 155 14.00 5.58 9.43
C ILE A 155 13.36 4.54 10.36
N GLY A 156 12.83 3.44 9.82
CA GLY A 156 12.21 2.37 10.60
C GLY A 156 10.85 2.72 11.22
N ARG A 157 10.17 3.78 10.74
CA ARG A 157 8.87 4.19 11.31
C ARG A 157 7.72 3.28 10.87
N VAL A 158 7.78 2.74 9.67
CA VAL A 158 6.78 1.84 9.12
C VAL A 158 7.43 0.48 8.81
N ASN A 159 6.80 -0.58 9.26
CA ASN A 159 7.19 -1.95 8.98
C ASN A 159 6.59 -2.39 7.65
N TYR A 160 7.42 -2.58 6.63
CA TYR A 160 6.97 -3.06 5.33
C TYR A 160 7.19 -4.56 5.20
N SER A 161 6.19 -5.21 4.63
CA SER A 161 6.19 -6.62 4.29
C SER A 161 5.32 -6.83 3.04
N TRP A 162 4.97 -8.06 2.72
CA TRP A 162 4.16 -8.37 1.56
C TRP A 162 3.10 -9.42 1.87
N ALA A 163 2.07 -9.48 1.02
CA ALA A 163 1.13 -10.59 0.96
C ALA A 163 1.13 -11.16 -0.46
N THR A 164 1.18 -12.47 -0.58
CA THR A 164 1.08 -13.18 -1.87
C THR A 164 -0.35 -13.12 -2.41
N ASP A 165 -0.51 -13.36 -3.72
CA ASP A 165 -1.84 -13.44 -4.34
C ASP A 165 -2.74 -14.47 -3.64
N ARG A 166 -2.17 -15.61 -3.22
CA ARG A 166 -2.90 -16.64 -2.46
C ARG A 166 -3.39 -16.12 -1.12
N GLU A 167 -2.54 -15.45 -0.34
CA GLU A 167 -2.90 -14.87 0.96
C GLU A 167 -3.95 -13.78 0.79
N ALA A 168 -3.77 -12.89 -0.19
CA ALA A 168 -4.73 -11.82 -0.47
C ALA A 168 -6.10 -12.36 -0.89
N MET A 169 -6.15 -13.38 -1.75
CA MET A 169 -7.41 -13.97 -2.17
C MET A 169 -8.07 -14.80 -1.07
N SER A 170 -7.30 -15.44 -0.17
CA SER A 170 -7.87 -16.05 1.04
C SER A 170 -8.53 -14.99 1.91
N ALA A 171 -7.82 -13.89 2.19
CA ALA A 171 -8.35 -12.79 2.99
C ALA A 171 -9.56 -12.09 2.34
N PHE A 172 -9.59 -12.00 1.00
CA PHE A 172 -10.76 -11.56 0.26
C PHE A 172 -11.99 -12.41 0.57
N LYS A 173 -11.82 -13.73 0.50
CA LYS A 173 -12.90 -14.69 0.79
C LYS A 173 -13.33 -14.60 2.24
N ASP A 174 -12.38 -14.60 3.18
CA ASP A 174 -12.66 -14.51 4.60
C ASP A 174 -13.51 -13.29 4.94
N LEU A 175 -13.14 -12.10 4.41
CA LEU A 175 -13.87 -10.87 4.66
C LEU A 175 -15.29 -10.89 4.06
N CYS A 176 -15.45 -11.51 2.89
CA CYS A 176 -16.78 -11.72 2.29
C CYS A 176 -17.67 -12.64 3.16
N GLU A 177 -17.11 -13.72 3.69
CA GLU A 177 -17.86 -14.73 4.44
C GLU A 177 -18.18 -14.31 5.88
N THR A 178 -17.24 -13.58 6.53
CA THR A 178 -17.39 -13.20 7.94
C THR A 178 -18.08 -11.86 8.15
N GLU A 179 -17.80 -10.88 7.27
CA GLU A 179 -18.26 -9.50 7.43
C GLU A 179 -19.26 -9.05 6.34
N GLY A 180 -19.46 -9.86 5.29
CA GLY A 180 -20.30 -9.48 4.16
C GLY A 180 -19.72 -8.33 3.32
N ILE A 181 -18.41 -8.06 3.44
CA ILE A 181 -17.71 -7.01 2.73
C ILE A 181 -16.96 -7.61 1.56
N ILE A 182 -17.19 -7.09 0.35
CA ILE A 182 -16.41 -7.43 -0.85
C ILE A 182 -15.33 -6.36 -1.00
N PRO A 183 -14.09 -6.61 -0.52
CA PRO A 183 -13.01 -5.63 -0.64
C PRO A 183 -12.44 -5.62 -2.07
N ALA A 184 -11.79 -4.54 -2.47
CA ALA A 184 -10.89 -4.59 -3.62
C ALA A 184 -9.74 -5.59 -3.35
N ILE A 185 -9.22 -6.24 -4.39
CA ILE A 185 -8.08 -7.18 -4.23
C ILE A 185 -6.87 -6.45 -3.65
N GLU A 186 -6.69 -5.17 -3.96
CA GLU A 186 -5.70 -4.30 -3.32
C GLU A 186 -5.84 -4.34 -1.79
N SER A 187 -7.03 -4.04 -1.29
CA SER A 187 -7.32 -3.98 0.15
C SER A 187 -7.19 -5.34 0.83
N SER A 188 -7.43 -6.42 0.10
CA SER A 188 -7.26 -7.79 0.61
C SER A 188 -5.81 -8.09 1.02
N HIS A 189 -4.83 -7.41 0.41
CA HIS A 189 -3.42 -7.50 0.85
C HIS A 189 -3.24 -6.89 2.25
N ALA A 190 -3.97 -5.81 2.58
CA ALA A 190 -3.96 -5.23 3.93
C ALA A 190 -4.60 -6.17 4.96
N VAL A 191 -5.68 -6.86 4.60
CA VAL A 191 -6.34 -7.85 5.48
C VAL A 191 -5.43 -9.06 5.71
N ALA A 192 -4.85 -9.62 4.65
CA ALA A 192 -3.86 -10.71 4.76
C ALA A 192 -2.66 -10.29 5.61
N GLY A 193 -2.20 -9.06 5.44
CA GLY A 193 -1.16 -8.47 6.26
C GLY A 193 -1.54 -8.29 7.71
N ALA A 194 -2.80 -7.93 7.99
CA ALA A 194 -3.29 -7.77 9.36
C ALA A 194 -3.21 -9.06 10.17
N TYR A 195 -3.41 -10.23 9.55
CA TYR A 195 -3.18 -11.51 10.22
C TYR A 195 -1.72 -11.68 10.64
N LYS A 196 -0.77 -11.25 9.80
CA LYS A 196 0.67 -11.26 10.13
C LYS A 196 1.00 -10.25 11.23
N ALA A 197 0.44 -9.03 11.14
CA ALA A 197 0.62 -8.01 12.16
C ALA A 197 0.04 -8.43 13.52
N ALA A 198 -1.12 -9.08 13.55
CA ALA A 198 -1.71 -9.60 14.78
C ALA A 198 -0.80 -10.65 15.45
N ALA A 199 -0.17 -11.52 14.66
CA ALA A 199 0.81 -12.49 15.16
C ALA A 199 2.07 -11.80 15.72
N ASP A 200 2.56 -10.77 15.06
CA ASP A 200 3.71 -9.94 15.52
C ASP A 200 3.37 -9.22 16.83
N LEU A 201 2.21 -8.56 16.92
CA LEU A 201 1.76 -7.89 18.14
C LEU A 201 1.61 -8.88 19.31
N LYS A 202 1.05 -10.06 19.04
CA LYS A 202 0.96 -11.11 20.06
C LYS A 202 2.34 -11.55 20.56
N ALA A 203 3.31 -11.70 19.66
CA ALA A 203 4.69 -12.00 20.03
C ALA A 203 5.36 -10.89 20.84
N LYS A 204 4.94 -9.63 20.65
CA LYS A 204 5.36 -8.46 21.42
C LYS A 204 4.61 -8.31 22.76
N GLY A 205 3.69 -9.21 23.10
CA GLY A 205 2.98 -9.23 24.37
C GLY A 205 1.63 -8.50 24.41
N TYR A 206 1.11 -8.05 23.26
CA TYR A 206 -0.25 -7.50 23.19
C TYR A 206 -1.28 -8.63 23.32
N GLU A 207 -2.12 -8.58 24.33
CA GLU A 207 -3.15 -9.61 24.56
C GLU A 207 -4.41 -9.38 23.71
N HIS A 208 -4.87 -8.12 23.62
CA HIS A 208 -6.08 -7.71 22.91
C HIS A 208 -5.82 -6.43 22.09
N PRO A 209 -4.99 -6.49 21.03
CA PRO A 209 -4.64 -5.29 20.27
C PRO A 209 -5.83 -4.74 19.49
N VAL A 210 -5.98 -3.41 19.51
CA VAL A 210 -6.90 -2.68 18.65
C VAL A 210 -6.18 -2.34 17.35
N MET A 211 -6.70 -2.81 16.23
CA MET A 211 -6.08 -2.65 14.92
C MET A 211 -7.03 -1.94 13.95
N ILE A 212 -6.50 -0.98 13.19
CA ILE A 212 -7.19 -0.40 12.04
C ILE A 212 -6.66 -1.06 10.77
N ILE A 213 -7.56 -1.64 9.97
CA ILE A 213 -7.25 -2.20 8.66
C ILE A 213 -7.87 -1.30 7.60
N ASN A 214 -7.05 -0.69 6.76
CA ASN A 214 -7.52 0.23 5.73
C ASN A 214 -8.09 -0.52 4.52
N ILE A 215 -9.41 -0.65 4.45
CA ILE A 215 -10.13 -1.18 3.28
C ILE A 215 -10.31 -0.05 2.28
N SER A 216 -9.26 0.22 1.50
CA SER A 216 -9.12 1.39 0.63
C SER A 216 -9.97 1.35 -0.64
N GLY A 217 -10.63 0.23 -0.93
CA GLY A 217 -11.47 0.10 -2.11
C GLY A 217 -12.45 -1.06 -2.05
N ARG A 218 -13.50 -0.97 -2.87
CA ARG A 218 -14.55 -2.00 -3.01
C ARG A 218 -14.21 -2.95 -4.16
N GLY A 219 -14.65 -4.20 -4.06
CA GLY A 219 -14.28 -5.30 -4.94
C GLY A 219 -15.26 -5.59 -6.09
N ASP A 220 -16.29 -4.78 -6.32
CA ASP A 220 -17.22 -4.97 -7.43
C ASP A 220 -16.51 -5.04 -8.79
N LYS A 221 -15.46 -4.26 -8.98
CA LYS A 221 -14.59 -4.30 -10.17
C LYS A 221 -13.82 -5.62 -10.33
N ASP A 222 -13.60 -6.35 -9.25
CA ASP A 222 -12.72 -7.54 -9.18
C ASP A 222 -13.47 -8.87 -9.29
N MET A 223 -14.81 -8.83 -9.37
CA MET A 223 -15.66 -10.03 -9.34
C MET A 223 -15.34 -11.04 -10.43
N ASN A 224 -14.94 -10.56 -11.62
CA ASN A 224 -14.52 -11.46 -12.70
C ASN A 224 -13.21 -12.21 -12.38
N THR A 225 -12.26 -11.54 -11.73
CA THR A 225 -10.99 -12.12 -11.29
C THR A 225 -11.24 -13.10 -10.14
N ALA A 226 -12.00 -12.68 -9.12
CA ALA A 226 -12.38 -13.52 -8.00
C ALA A 226 -13.15 -14.78 -8.44
N GLY A 227 -14.13 -14.63 -9.36
CA GLY A 227 -14.89 -15.75 -9.90
C GLY A 227 -14.06 -16.77 -10.69
N LYS A 228 -12.92 -16.34 -11.30
CA LYS A 228 -11.97 -17.28 -11.94
C LYS A 228 -11.07 -17.94 -10.90
N TRP A 229 -10.70 -17.23 -9.85
CA TRP A 229 -9.80 -17.73 -8.81
C TRP A 229 -10.43 -18.82 -7.95
N PHE A 230 -11.72 -18.69 -7.59
CA PHE A 230 -12.42 -19.59 -6.69
C PHE A 230 -13.17 -20.75 -7.40
N ARG A 231 -12.99 -20.91 -8.70
CA ARG A 231 -13.48 -22.07 -9.46
C ARG A 231 -12.48 -23.20 -9.38
#